data_a1114f966ca7a8ea0b1be125240d4021
#
_entry.id   a1114f966ca7a8ea0b1be125240d4021
#
_cell.length_a   1.000
_cell.length_b   1.000
_cell.length_c   1.000
_cell.angle_alpha   90.00
_cell.angle_beta   90.00
_cell.angle_gamma   90.00
#
_symmetry.space_group_name_H-M   'P 1'
#
loop_
_entity.id
_entity.type
_entity.pdbx_description
1 polymer ?
#
loop_
_entity_poly.entity_id
_entity_poly.type
_entity_poly.pdbx_seq_one_letter_code
_entity_poly.pdbx_strand_id
1 'polypeptide(L)'
;LRNEIQVVITVLSLNPADLYDVVAINAASASTQIAGLPFSGPIGGVRVALIDKQWVAFPTNEQLEKAVFNMVVAGRIVSGSGADADVAIMMVEAEATENVIELIEGGAQAPNEAIVAEGLEASKPFIAALCTAQQELATKAAKPTGNFQLFPPYQSDVFDAVSGAA
;
A
#
# COMPACT_ATOMS: atom_id res chain seq x y z
N LEU A 1 15.92 -10.45 1.37
CA LEU A 1 16.32 -11.53 0.47
C LEU A 1 17.26 -10.99 -0.61
N ARG A 2 18.30 -11.73 -0.98
CA ARG A 2 19.18 -11.46 -2.14
C ARG A 2 18.93 -12.47 -3.27
N ASN A 3 18.00 -13.38 -3.08
CA ASN A 3 17.57 -14.32 -4.10
C ASN A 3 16.72 -13.56 -5.14
N GLU A 4 16.83 -13.97 -6.38
CA GLU A 4 15.96 -13.47 -7.43
C GLU A 4 14.51 -13.93 -7.16
N ILE A 5 13.57 -12.96 -7.21
CA ILE A 5 12.14 -13.21 -7.07
C ILE A 5 11.45 -12.55 -8.25
N GLN A 6 10.74 -13.34 -9.03
CA GLN A 6 9.92 -12.85 -10.14
C GLN A 6 8.44 -12.96 -9.77
N VAL A 7 7.72 -11.84 -9.88
CA VAL A 7 6.28 -11.77 -9.73
C VAL A 7 5.68 -11.39 -11.08
N VAL A 8 4.78 -12.21 -11.58
CA VAL A 8 4.08 -11.96 -12.86
C VAL A 8 2.60 -11.76 -12.56
N ILE A 9 2.06 -10.62 -13.00
CA ILE A 9 0.65 -10.27 -12.83
C ILE A 9 0.00 -10.25 -14.20
N THR A 10 -1.07 -11.04 -14.36
CA THR A 10 -1.85 -11.11 -15.60
C THR A 10 -3.25 -10.59 -15.34
N VAL A 11 -3.64 -9.55 -16.06
CA VAL A 11 -5.01 -9.02 -16.02
C VAL A 11 -5.89 -9.88 -16.91
N LEU A 12 -6.82 -10.62 -16.31
CA LEU A 12 -7.71 -11.54 -17.02
C LEU A 12 -9.01 -10.87 -17.46
N SER A 13 -9.45 -9.84 -16.72
CA SER A 13 -10.66 -9.09 -17.02
C SER A 13 -10.49 -7.65 -16.54
N LEU A 14 -11.02 -6.72 -17.29
CA LEU A 14 -10.91 -5.30 -17.03
C LEU A 14 -12.29 -4.63 -17.06
N ASN A 15 -12.60 -3.85 -16.04
CA ASN A 15 -13.67 -2.86 -16.09
C ASN A 15 -13.04 -1.48 -16.44
N PRO A 16 -13.38 -0.87 -17.58
CA PRO A 16 -12.77 0.42 -17.97
C PRO A 16 -13.08 1.58 -17.00
N ALA A 17 -14.08 1.44 -16.14
CA ALA A 17 -14.42 2.44 -15.13
C ALA A 17 -13.46 2.43 -13.92
N ASP A 18 -12.78 1.31 -13.67
CA ASP A 18 -11.97 1.08 -12.47
C ASP A 18 -10.47 1.03 -12.78
N LEU A 19 -9.66 1.47 -11.83
CA LEU A 19 -8.21 1.30 -11.88
C LEU A 19 -7.83 -0.05 -11.27
N TYR A 20 -6.85 -0.70 -11.87
CA TYR A 20 -6.37 -2.03 -11.46
C TYR A 20 -4.96 -2.04 -10.86
N ASP A 21 -4.30 -0.90 -10.77
CA ASP A 21 -2.94 -0.75 -10.25
C ASP A 21 -2.80 -1.24 -8.80
N VAL A 22 -3.65 -0.75 -7.90
CA VAL A 22 -3.66 -1.20 -6.49
C VAL A 22 -4.14 -2.65 -6.36
N VAL A 23 -4.99 -3.14 -7.27
CA VAL A 23 -5.37 -4.55 -7.31
C VAL A 23 -4.15 -5.41 -7.64
N ALA A 24 -3.29 -4.96 -8.56
CA ALA A 24 -2.04 -5.62 -8.90
C ALA A 24 -1.08 -5.68 -7.70
N ILE A 25 -0.92 -4.59 -6.94
CA ILE A 25 -0.11 -4.55 -5.71
C ILE A 25 -0.64 -5.60 -4.70
N ASN A 26 -1.93 -5.61 -4.45
CA ASN A 26 -2.55 -6.53 -3.50
C ASN A 26 -2.46 -8.00 -3.97
N ALA A 27 -2.61 -8.26 -5.27
CA ALA A 27 -2.46 -9.60 -5.85
C ALA A 27 -1.02 -10.10 -5.74
N ALA A 28 -0.03 -9.25 -6.01
CA ALA A 28 1.39 -9.57 -5.84
C ALA A 28 1.71 -9.92 -4.38
N SER A 29 1.24 -9.11 -3.45
CA SER A 29 1.42 -9.35 -2.03
C SER A 29 0.77 -10.67 -1.59
N ALA A 30 -0.49 -10.91 -1.96
CA ALA A 30 -1.20 -12.14 -1.65
C ALA A 30 -0.49 -13.38 -2.23
N SER A 31 -0.03 -13.31 -3.48
CA SER A 31 0.69 -14.42 -4.12
C SER A 31 2.00 -14.76 -3.39
N THR A 32 2.72 -13.75 -2.95
CA THR A 32 3.96 -13.89 -2.18
C THR A 32 3.69 -14.55 -0.82
N GLN A 33 2.59 -14.16 -0.16
CA GLN A 33 2.17 -14.76 1.11
C GLN A 33 1.86 -16.26 0.98
N ILE A 34 1.15 -16.66 -0.06
CA ILE A 34 0.74 -18.06 -0.22
C ILE A 34 1.79 -18.95 -0.87
N ALA A 35 2.82 -18.36 -1.48
CA ALA A 35 3.88 -19.13 -2.18
C ALA A 35 4.87 -19.82 -1.26
N GLY A 36 4.83 -19.56 0.05
CA GLY A 36 5.80 -20.11 1.02
C GLY A 36 7.16 -19.41 0.98
N LEU A 37 7.20 -18.16 0.52
CA LEU A 37 8.38 -17.32 0.60
C LEU A 37 8.56 -16.75 2.02
N PRO A 38 9.79 -16.47 2.48
CA PRO A 38 10.04 -15.80 3.75
C PRO A 38 9.68 -14.30 3.64
N PHE A 39 8.41 -14.01 3.71
CA PHE A 39 7.82 -12.70 3.52
C PHE A 39 7.26 -12.16 4.86
N SER A 40 7.66 -10.95 5.24
CA SER A 40 7.42 -10.39 6.59
C SER A 40 5.99 -9.88 6.82
N GLY A 41 5.03 -10.36 6.09
CA GLY A 41 3.63 -10.01 6.22
C GLY A 41 3.06 -9.34 4.97
N PRO A 42 1.73 -9.28 4.84
CA PRO A 42 1.09 -8.72 3.68
C PRO A 42 1.29 -7.21 3.58
N ILE A 43 1.27 -6.74 2.33
CA ILE A 43 1.23 -5.32 1.99
C ILE A 43 -0.16 -5.03 1.43
N GLY A 44 -0.83 -4.00 1.97
CA GLY A 44 -2.05 -3.47 1.41
C GLY A 44 -1.76 -2.22 0.58
N GLY A 45 -2.28 -2.15 -0.63
CA GLY A 45 -2.21 -0.96 -1.50
C GLY A 45 -3.60 -0.38 -1.73
N VAL A 46 -3.74 0.93 -1.57
CA VAL A 46 -4.99 1.67 -1.82
C VAL A 46 -4.70 2.94 -2.59
N ARG A 47 -5.58 3.31 -3.51
CA ARG A 47 -5.61 4.65 -4.08
C ARG A 47 -6.65 5.48 -3.33
N VAL A 48 -6.27 6.67 -2.89
CA VAL A 48 -7.16 7.66 -2.28
C VAL A 48 -7.12 8.95 -3.08
N ALA A 49 -8.26 9.61 -3.25
CA ALA A 49 -8.41 10.84 -4.00
C ALA A 49 -9.15 11.89 -3.18
N LEU A 50 -8.73 13.15 -3.27
CA LEU A 50 -9.40 14.28 -2.64
C LEU A 50 -10.44 14.87 -3.58
N ILE A 51 -11.72 14.63 -3.28
CA ILE A 51 -12.88 15.05 -4.07
C ILE A 51 -13.83 15.80 -3.14
N ASP A 52 -14.21 17.02 -3.48
CA ASP A 52 -15.14 17.84 -2.67
C ASP A 52 -14.75 17.90 -1.17
N LYS A 53 -13.45 18.05 -0.89
CA LYS A 53 -12.87 18.05 0.47
C LYS A 53 -13.03 16.75 1.25
N GLN A 54 -13.29 15.65 0.56
CA GLN A 54 -13.40 14.31 1.16
C GLN A 54 -12.39 13.35 0.53
N TRP A 55 -11.85 12.47 1.35
CA TRP A 55 -10.98 11.38 0.89
C TRP A 55 -11.83 10.20 0.45
N VAL A 56 -11.75 9.85 -0.84
CA VAL A 56 -12.44 8.72 -1.47
C VAL A 56 -11.41 7.64 -1.75
N ALA A 57 -11.62 6.45 -1.18
CA ALA A 57 -10.78 5.28 -1.47
C ALA A 57 -11.31 4.53 -2.69
N PHE A 58 -10.39 3.96 -3.47
CA PHE A 58 -10.68 3.23 -4.71
C PHE A 58 -11.56 4.03 -5.69
N PRO A 59 -11.16 5.28 -6.01
CA PRO A 59 -11.95 6.12 -6.92
C PRO A 59 -12.02 5.48 -8.31
N THR A 60 -13.15 5.67 -8.99
CA THR A 60 -13.29 5.36 -10.41
C THR A 60 -12.57 6.40 -11.28
N ASN A 61 -12.35 6.09 -12.55
CA ASN A 61 -11.78 7.06 -13.50
C ASN A 61 -12.60 8.36 -13.57
N GLU A 62 -13.94 8.27 -13.60
CA GLU A 62 -14.83 9.45 -13.57
C GLU A 62 -14.69 10.29 -12.29
N GLN A 63 -14.46 9.62 -11.15
CA GLN A 63 -14.23 10.31 -9.88
C GLN A 63 -12.88 11.01 -9.86
N LEU A 64 -11.84 10.42 -10.46
CA LEU A 64 -10.53 11.04 -10.56
C LEU A 64 -10.52 12.32 -11.37
N GLU A 65 -11.36 12.45 -12.39
CA GLU A 65 -11.51 13.71 -13.15
C GLU A 65 -11.95 14.89 -12.28
N LYS A 66 -12.61 14.61 -11.15
CA LYS A 66 -13.09 15.61 -10.18
C LYS A 66 -12.14 15.81 -9.00
N ALA A 67 -11.11 15.00 -8.91
CA ALA A 67 -10.15 15.07 -7.82
C ALA A 67 -9.12 16.17 -8.05
N VAL A 68 -8.78 16.92 -7.02
CA VAL A 68 -7.66 17.88 -7.06
C VAL A 68 -6.32 17.21 -6.84
N PHE A 69 -6.34 16.05 -6.16
CA PHE A 69 -5.15 15.33 -5.76
C PHE A 69 -5.49 13.87 -5.52
N ASN A 70 -4.60 12.98 -5.88
CA ASN A 70 -4.72 11.57 -5.57
C ASN A 70 -3.36 10.95 -5.22
N MET A 71 -3.38 9.84 -4.50
CA MET A 71 -2.18 9.09 -4.19
C MET A 71 -2.45 7.60 -4.07
N VAL A 72 -1.49 6.80 -4.50
CA VAL A 72 -1.37 5.39 -4.18
C VAL A 72 -0.53 5.27 -2.92
N VAL A 73 -1.09 4.62 -1.92
CA VAL A 73 -0.42 4.39 -0.64
C VAL A 73 -0.34 2.90 -0.39
N ALA A 74 0.85 2.41 -0.08
CA ALA A 74 1.04 1.03 0.34
C ALA A 74 1.68 0.95 1.72
N GLY A 75 1.24 -0.01 2.51
CA GLY A 75 1.70 -0.19 3.87
C GLY A 75 1.40 -1.58 4.42
N ARG A 76 1.78 -1.79 5.66
CA ARG A 76 1.54 -3.04 6.37
C ARG A 76 1.15 -2.79 7.82
N ILE A 77 0.47 -3.74 8.43
CA ILE A 77 0.23 -3.74 9.87
C ILE A 77 1.56 -4.05 10.60
N VAL A 78 1.96 -3.20 11.54
CA VAL A 78 3.14 -3.40 12.40
C VAL A 78 2.77 -3.86 13.80
N SER A 79 1.58 -3.48 14.28
CA SER A 79 1.03 -3.94 15.56
C SER A 79 -0.49 -3.80 15.58
N GLY A 80 -1.15 -4.43 16.55
CA GLY A 80 -2.60 -4.39 16.67
C GLY A 80 -3.35 -5.20 15.62
N SER A 81 -4.67 -5.05 15.58
CA SER A 81 -5.55 -5.72 14.63
C SER A 81 -6.88 -4.98 14.49
N GLY A 82 -7.59 -5.16 13.39
CA GLY A 82 -8.89 -4.53 13.15
C GLY A 82 -8.83 -3.01 13.22
N ALA A 83 -9.68 -2.39 14.03
CA ALA A 83 -9.75 -0.93 14.19
C ALA A 83 -8.53 -0.35 14.93
N ASP A 84 -7.83 -1.16 15.74
CA ASP A 84 -6.64 -0.76 16.50
C ASP A 84 -5.34 -1.13 15.78
N ALA A 85 -5.40 -1.48 14.49
CA ALA A 85 -4.23 -1.81 13.71
C ALA A 85 -3.36 -0.57 13.50
N ASP A 86 -2.10 -0.65 13.91
CA ASP A 86 -1.08 0.33 13.59
C ASP A 86 -0.48 0.00 12.21
N VAL A 87 -0.59 0.92 11.28
CA VAL A 87 -0.16 0.76 9.89
C VAL A 87 1.05 1.62 9.61
N ALA A 88 2.17 0.98 9.29
CA ALA A 88 3.33 1.67 8.75
C ALA A 88 3.16 1.85 7.22
N ILE A 89 3.20 3.10 6.78
CA ILE A 89 3.24 3.44 5.36
C ILE A 89 4.64 3.16 4.83
N MET A 90 4.74 2.44 3.72
CA MET A 90 6.00 2.01 3.12
C MET A 90 6.25 2.63 1.75
N MET A 91 5.19 3.04 1.04
CA MET A 91 5.27 3.65 -0.28
C MET A 91 4.15 4.65 -0.46
N VAL A 92 4.48 5.77 -1.06
CA VAL A 92 3.52 6.80 -1.51
C VAL A 92 3.91 7.22 -2.92
N GLU A 93 2.95 7.18 -3.82
CA GLU A 93 3.04 7.79 -5.14
C GLU A 93 1.87 8.75 -5.26
N ALA A 94 2.15 10.03 -5.43
CA ALA A 94 1.17 11.09 -5.33
C ALA A 94 1.25 12.03 -6.54
N GLU A 95 0.10 12.45 -7.01
CA GLU A 95 -0.01 13.36 -8.16
C GLU A 95 -1.20 14.32 -8.02
N ALA A 96 -1.05 15.51 -8.58
CA ALA A 96 -2.16 16.39 -8.86
C ALA A 96 -2.78 16.00 -10.21
N THR A 97 -4.09 16.17 -10.36
CA THR A 97 -4.77 15.88 -11.63
C THR A 97 -4.43 16.92 -12.71
N GLU A 98 -4.61 16.59 -13.97
CA GLU A 98 -4.26 17.47 -15.10
C GLU A 98 -4.99 18.81 -15.05
N ASN A 99 -6.24 18.81 -14.58
CA ASN A 99 -7.10 19.99 -14.49
C ASN A 99 -7.12 20.65 -13.08
N VAL A 100 -6.12 20.36 -12.25
CA VAL A 100 -6.05 20.83 -10.85
C VAL A 100 -6.14 22.35 -10.72
N ILE A 101 -5.52 23.10 -11.63
CA ILE A 101 -5.53 24.57 -11.59
C ILE A 101 -6.95 25.10 -11.81
N GLU A 102 -7.65 24.60 -12.82
CA GLU A 102 -9.04 24.98 -13.11
C GLU A 102 -9.99 24.63 -11.97
N LEU A 103 -9.79 23.47 -11.34
CA LEU A 103 -10.56 23.07 -10.15
C LEU A 103 -10.33 24.03 -8.98
N ILE A 104 -9.09 24.42 -8.73
CA ILE A 104 -8.75 25.37 -7.63
C ILE A 104 -9.31 26.77 -7.93
N GLU A 105 -9.18 27.26 -9.15
CA GLU A 105 -9.79 28.52 -9.58
C GLU A 105 -11.33 28.48 -9.48
N GLY A 106 -11.93 27.32 -9.67
CA GLY A 106 -13.36 27.05 -9.45
C GLY A 106 -13.76 26.93 -7.98
N GLY A 107 -12.82 27.04 -7.03
CA GLY A 107 -13.07 27.04 -5.59
C GLY A 107 -12.79 25.72 -4.88
N ALA A 108 -12.16 24.77 -5.56
CA ALA A 108 -11.67 23.56 -4.91
C ALA A 108 -10.49 23.87 -3.97
N GLN A 109 -10.35 23.08 -2.92
CA GLN A 109 -9.27 23.25 -1.95
C GLN A 109 -7.93 22.81 -2.53
N ALA A 110 -6.96 23.72 -2.58
CA ALA A 110 -5.60 23.37 -2.99
C ALA A 110 -4.95 22.42 -1.98
N PRO A 111 -4.29 21.34 -2.45
CA PRO A 111 -3.56 20.44 -1.57
C PRO A 111 -2.35 21.19 -0.93
N ASN A 112 -2.13 20.91 0.34
CA ASN A 112 -0.96 21.33 1.10
C ASN A 112 -0.47 20.15 1.94
N GLU A 113 0.64 20.34 2.67
CA GLU A 113 1.26 19.28 3.45
C GLU A 113 0.31 18.66 4.49
N ALA A 114 -0.53 19.48 5.12
CA ALA A 114 -1.50 19.00 6.12
C ALA A 114 -2.57 18.12 5.46
N ILE A 115 -3.08 18.51 4.29
CA ILE A 115 -4.06 17.74 3.52
C ILE A 115 -3.44 16.41 3.04
N VAL A 116 -2.19 16.44 2.57
CA VAL A 116 -1.48 15.21 2.18
C VAL A 116 -1.35 14.27 3.39
N ALA A 117 -0.98 14.80 4.55
CA ALA A 117 -0.91 14.01 5.79
C ALA A 117 -2.26 13.41 6.19
N GLU A 118 -3.35 14.18 6.07
CA GLU A 118 -4.72 13.67 6.30
C GLU A 118 -5.06 12.50 5.35
N GLY A 119 -4.68 12.58 4.08
CA GLY A 119 -4.89 11.52 3.11
C GLY A 119 -4.10 10.25 3.42
N LEU A 120 -2.88 10.40 3.93
CA LEU A 120 -2.09 9.27 4.42
C LEU A 120 -2.78 8.59 5.61
N GLU A 121 -3.28 9.35 6.57
CA GLU A 121 -4.05 8.80 7.68
C GLU A 121 -5.36 8.14 7.19
N ALA A 122 -6.08 8.77 6.26
CA ALA A 122 -7.31 8.22 5.68
C ALA A 122 -7.09 6.89 4.92
N SER A 123 -5.89 6.64 4.42
CA SER A 123 -5.55 5.39 3.72
C SER A 123 -5.38 4.18 4.65
N LYS A 124 -4.95 4.40 5.91
CA LYS A 124 -4.56 3.34 6.85
C LYS A 124 -5.65 2.30 7.13
N PRO A 125 -6.93 2.65 7.36
CA PRO A 125 -7.98 1.66 7.59
C PRO A 125 -8.18 0.69 6.41
N PHE A 126 -8.05 1.17 5.19
CA PHE A 126 -8.18 0.34 3.98
C PHE A 126 -6.98 -0.59 3.84
N ILE A 127 -5.76 -0.09 4.10
CA ILE A 127 -4.54 -0.90 4.13
C ILE A 127 -4.67 -2.01 5.19
N ALA A 128 -5.15 -1.69 6.38
CA ALA A 128 -5.36 -2.67 7.45
C ALA A 128 -6.36 -3.75 7.03
N ALA A 129 -7.48 -3.38 6.41
CA ALA A 129 -8.49 -4.32 5.93
C ALA A 129 -7.91 -5.26 4.85
N LEU A 130 -7.15 -4.72 3.90
CA LEU A 130 -6.49 -5.50 2.84
C LEU A 130 -5.44 -6.46 3.41
N CYS A 131 -4.63 -6.01 4.37
CA CYS A 131 -3.66 -6.86 5.05
C CYS A 131 -4.34 -7.98 5.82
N THR A 132 -5.42 -7.70 6.53
CA THR A 132 -6.20 -8.69 7.29
C THR A 132 -6.78 -9.76 6.36
N ALA A 133 -7.40 -9.35 5.26
CA ALA A 133 -7.95 -10.29 4.27
C ALA A 133 -6.87 -11.20 3.66
N GLN A 134 -5.69 -10.65 3.36
CA GLN A 134 -4.55 -11.44 2.86
C GLN A 134 -4.01 -12.40 3.93
N GLN A 135 -3.99 -12.01 5.20
CA GLN A 135 -3.59 -12.88 6.31
C GLN A 135 -4.56 -14.05 6.48
N GLU A 136 -5.87 -13.79 6.36
CA GLU A 136 -6.89 -14.84 6.38
C GLU A 136 -6.73 -15.82 5.20
N LEU A 137 -6.44 -15.29 4.01
CA LEU A 137 -6.13 -16.10 2.83
C LEU A 137 -4.90 -16.99 3.08
N ALA A 138 -3.82 -16.40 3.60
CA ALA A 138 -2.59 -17.14 3.91
C ALA A 138 -2.85 -18.27 4.92
N THR A 139 -3.67 -18.02 5.95
CA THR A 139 -4.04 -19.05 6.93
C THR A 139 -4.71 -20.28 6.28
N LYS A 140 -5.45 -20.06 5.18
CA LYS A 140 -6.19 -21.13 4.47
C LYS A 140 -5.38 -21.79 3.36
N ALA A 141 -4.48 -21.06 2.71
CA ALA A 141 -3.91 -21.46 1.44
C ALA A 141 -2.38 -21.39 1.34
N ALA A 142 -1.67 -20.85 2.36
CA ALA A 142 -0.22 -20.74 2.29
C ALA A 142 0.47 -22.12 2.24
N LYS A 143 1.46 -22.21 1.38
CA LYS A 143 2.40 -23.33 1.40
C LYS A 143 3.35 -23.20 2.59
N PRO A 144 3.89 -24.30 3.11
CA PRO A 144 4.95 -24.25 4.10
C PRO A 144 6.10 -23.38 3.61
N THR A 145 6.65 -22.54 4.46
CA THR A 145 7.81 -21.71 4.10
C THR A 145 9.00 -22.60 3.77
N GLY A 146 9.55 -22.43 2.57
CA GLY A 146 10.74 -23.15 2.12
C GLY A 146 11.99 -22.76 2.90
N ASN A 147 13.02 -23.61 2.85
CA ASN A 147 14.31 -23.28 3.42
C ASN A 147 15.12 -22.44 2.42
N PHE A 148 15.15 -21.14 2.63
CA PHE A 148 15.88 -20.19 1.79
C PHE A 148 17.13 -19.68 2.51
N GLN A 149 18.24 -19.56 1.81
CA GLN A 149 19.42 -18.93 2.35
C GLN A 149 19.16 -17.43 2.56
N LEU A 150 19.34 -16.99 3.80
CA LEU A 150 19.26 -15.57 4.14
C LEU A 150 20.65 -14.94 4.08
N PHE A 151 20.72 -13.71 3.60
CA PHE A 151 21.95 -12.92 3.49
C PHE A 151 21.75 -11.64 4.31
N PRO A 152 21.93 -11.68 5.66
CA PRO A 152 21.81 -10.49 6.48
C PRO A 152 22.87 -9.46 6.07
N PRO A 153 22.52 -8.15 6.03
CA PRO A 153 23.44 -7.10 5.61
C PRO A 153 24.58 -6.88 6.62
N TYR A 154 24.38 -7.31 7.86
CA TYR A 154 25.35 -7.22 8.96
C TYR A 154 25.14 -8.37 9.94
N GLN A 155 26.12 -8.62 10.78
CA GLN A 155 26.01 -9.56 11.90
C GLN A 155 25.41 -8.86 13.12
N SER A 156 24.69 -9.58 13.98
CA SER A 156 24.02 -9.00 15.15
C SER A 156 25.01 -8.36 16.13
N ASP A 157 26.17 -8.96 16.35
CA ASP A 157 27.23 -8.44 17.21
C ASP A 157 27.75 -7.07 16.74
N VAL A 158 27.89 -6.88 15.43
CA VAL A 158 28.28 -5.59 14.83
C VAL A 158 27.18 -4.57 15.02
N PHE A 159 25.91 -4.95 14.81
CA PHE A 159 24.78 -4.06 15.02
C PHE A 159 24.68 -3.61 16.49
N ASP A 160 24.81 -4.54 17.43
CA ASP A 160 24.72 -4.27 18.87
C ASP A 160 25.87 -3.36 19.33
N ALA A 161 27.09 -3.59 18.81
CA ALA A 161 28.24 -2.74 19.10
C ALA A 161 28.08 -1.30 18.62
N VAL A 162 27.53 -1.11 17.40
CA VAL A 162 27.26 0.23 16.83
C VAL A 162 26.12 0.90 17.57
N SER A 163 25.02 0.19 17.84
CA SER A 163 23.87 0.73 18.58
C SER A 163 24.22 1.12 20.02
N GLY A 164 25.16 0.40 20.64
CA GLY A 164 25.64 0.73 22.00
C GLY A 164 26.61 1.90 22.04
N ALA A 165 27.19 2.28 20.89
CA ALA A 165 28.15 3.40 20.78
C ALA A 165 27.50 4.71 20.27
N ALA A 166 26.27 4.66 19.75
CA ALA A 166 25.50 5.80 19.24
C ALA A 166 24.56 6.36 20.32
#